data_9b08303f4068569f5eedc5e4b01be193
#
_entry.id   9b08303f4068569f5eedc5e4b01be193
#
_cell.length_a   1.000
_cell.length_b   1.000
_cell.length_c   1.000
_cell.angle_alpha   90.00
_cell.angle_beta   90.00
_cell.angle_gamma   90.00
#
_symmetry.space_group_name_H-M   'P 1'
#
loop_
_entity.id
_entity.type
_entity.pdbx_description
1 polymer ?
#
loop_
_entity_poly.entity_id
_entity_poly.type
_entity_poly.pdbx_seq_one_letter_code
_entity_poly.pdbx_strand_id
1 'polypeptide(L)'
;NVEKKVKSKLIIIGEGPEMEKVNQFLENNPELISKIRLLGKVNDLYRILQLSDVFLLPSEQESFGLAALEAMAANTPVISSNAGGIPEVNIQGETGFLAEIGNVEAMSNYCIKLLSNEELLAQMKINAKQQAIKFDLKNVLPVYEEMYKTTIENFKGKLTKV
;
A
#
# COMPACT_ATOMS: atom_id res chain seq x y z
N ASN A 1 8.16 18.11 2.02
CA ASN A 1 6.89 18.79 2.36
C ASN A 1 6.33 18.33 3.71
N VAL A 2 6.16 17.02 3.96
CA VAL A 2 5.57 16.47 5.20
C VAL A 2 6.37 16.91 6.43
N GLU A 3 7.69 16.69 6.43
CA GLU A 3 8.57 16.94 7.57
C GLU A 3 8.62 18.41 8.03
N LYS A 4 8.22 19.35 7.15
CA LYS A 4 8.09 20.77 7.50
C LYS A 4 6.84 21.09 8.32
N LYS A 5 5.87 20.18 8.32
CA LYS A 5 4.58 20.32 8.99
C LYS A 5 4.43 19.37 10.17
N VAL A 6 4.97 18.15 10.05
CA VAL A 6 4.86 17.11 11.07
C VAL A 6 6.23 16.47 11.26
N LYS A 7 6.66 16.34 12.52
CA LYS A 7 7.90 15.63 12.86
C LYS A 7 7.77 14.17 12.43
N SER A 8 8.50 13.79 11.39
CA SER A 8 8.40 12.48 10.77
C SER A 8 9.75 11.96 10.28
N LYS A 9 9.83 10.67 10.05
CA LYS A 9 10.96 10.00 9.40
C LYS A 9 10.42 9.17 8.22
N LEU A 10 11.16 9.17 7.13
CA LEU A 10 10.89 8.32 5.97
C LEU A 10 11.85 7.14 5.97
N ILE A 11 11.31 5.94 5.81
CA ILE A 11 12.08 4.72 5.57
C ILE A 11 11.82 4.31 4.13
N ILE A 12 12.88 4.15 3.34
CA ILE A 12 12.82 3.64 1.97
C ILE A 12 13.42 2.23 1.98
N ILE A 13 12.64 1.27 1.48
CA ILE A 13 12.98 -0.15 1.46
C ILE A 13 12.96 -0.62 0.01
N GLY A 14 13.96 -1.34 -0.37
CA GLY A 14 14.13 -1.89 -1.71
C GLY A 14 15.44 -1.46 -2.34
N GLU A 15 15.69 -2.04 -3.50
CA GLU A 15 16.83 -1.76 -4.37
C GLU A 15 16.30 -1.62 -5.80
N GLY A 16 16.99 -0.84 -6.61
CA GLY A 16 16.62 -0.66 -8.01
C GLY A 16 17.48 0.38 -8.71
N PRO A 17 17.31 0.52 -10.02
CA PRO A 17 18.11 1.44 -10.84
C PRO A 17 18.00 2.91 -10.43
N GLU A 18 16.88 3.29 -9.79
CA GLU A 18 16.64 4.67 -9.35
C GLU A 18 17.31 5.01 -8.02
N MET A 19 17.94 4.04 -7.33
CA MET A 19 18.60 4.27 -6.03
C MET A 19 19.72 5.30 -6.12
N GLU A 20 20.41 5.36 -7.24
CA GLU A 20 21.45 6.37 -7.47
C GLU A 20 20.87 7.80 -7.46
N LYS A 21 19.70 8.00 -8.06
CA LYS A 21 19.00 9.29 -8.01
C LYS A 21 18.59 9.68 -6.59
N VAL A 22 18.18 8.69 -5.78
CA VAL A 22 17.86 8.91 -4.37
C VAL A 22 19.09 9.34 -3.58
N ASN A 23 20.24 8.69 -3.80
CA ASN A 23 21.49 9.05 -3.16
C ASN A 23 21.93 10.48 -3.56
N GLN A 24 21.93 10.80 -4.85
CA GLN A 24 22.24 12.14 -5.35
C GLN A 24 21.30 13.20 -4.78
N PHE A 25 20.01 12.86 -4.64
CA PHE A 25 19.05 13.78 -4.00
C PHE A 25 19.42 14.04 -2.54
N LEU A 26 19.81 13.01 -1.77
CA LEU A 26 20.24 13.18 -0.38
C LEU A 26 21.55 13.94 -0.24
N GLU A 27 22.50 13.73 -1.13
CA GLU A 27 23.76 14.50 -1.18
C GLU A 27 23.51 15.98 -1.40
N ASN A 28 22.52 16.32 -2.25
CA ASN A 28 22.13 17.69 -2.53
C ASN A 28 21.21 18.31 -1.44
N ASN A 29 20.74 17.50 -0.48
CA ASN A 29 19.85 17.92 0.61
C ASN A 29 20.30 17.32 1.95
N PRO A 30 21.48 17.70 2.47
CA PRO A 30 22.08 17.05 3.63
C PRO A 30 21.25 17.16 4.91
N GLU A 31 20.38 18.15 5.03
CA GLU A 31 19.45 18.32 6.15
C GLU A 31 18.41 17.19 6.24
N LEU A 32 18.18 16.45 5.14
CA LEU A 32 17.25 15.32 5.09
C LEU A 32 17.89 13.98 5.51
N ILE A 33 19.22 13.89 5.56
CA ILE A 33 19.93 12.63 5.88
C ILE A 33 19.52 12.07 7.25
N SER A 34 19.29 12.94 8.24
CA SER A 34 18.83 12.51 9.57
C SER A 34 17.36 12.08 9.61
N LYS A 35 16.59 12.39 8.56
CA LYS A 35 15.13 12.17 8.47
C LYS A 35 14.76 11.04 7.52
N ILE A 36 15.67 10.64 6.64
CA ILE A 36 15.46 9.58 5.64
C ILE A 36 16.42 8.43 5.92
N ARG A 37 15.90 7.21 5.96
CA ARG A 37 16.68 5.98 6.11
C ARG A 37 16.48 5.10 4.88
N LEU A 38 17.60 4.77 4.23
CA LEU A 38 17.63 3.78 3.17
C LEU A 38 18.03 2.45 3.79
N LEU A 39 17.19 1.43 3.70
CA LEU A 39 17.44 0.10 4.29
C LEU A 39 17.85 -0.94 3.25
N GLY A 40 17.78 -0.61 1.96
CA GLY A 40 18.02 -1.61 0.92
C GLY A 40 17.01 -2.76 1.00
N LYS A 41 17.46 -3.96 0.64
CA LYS A 41 16.65 -5.18 0.74
C LYS A 41 16.57 -5.66 2.18
N VAL A 42 15.35 -5.90 2.67
CA VAL A 42 15.10 -6.39 4.04
C VAL A 42 14.41 -7.76 4.00
N ASN A 43 14.72 -8.60 4.98
CA ASN A 43 14.13 -9.95 5.08
C ASN A 43 12.83 -9.97 5.89
N ASP A 44 12.65 -9.04 6.82
CA ASP A 44 11.47 -8.97 7.71
C ASP A 44 10.78 -7.61 7.53
N LEU A 45 10.14 -7.46 6.37
CA LEU A 45 9.38 -6.26 6.04
C LEU A 45 8.20 -6.05 7.02
N TYR A 46 7.57 -7.14 7.46
CA TYR A 46 6.38 -7.09 8.29
C TYR A 46 6.60 -6.31 9.60
N ARG A 47 7.75 -6.54 10.27
CA ARG A 47 8.08 -5.79 11.49
C ARG A 47 8.26 -4.29 11.25
N ILE A 48 8.82 -3.92 10.12
CA ILE A 48 8.99 -2.50 9.78
C ILE A 48 7.63 -1.86 9.52
N LEU A 49 6.76 -2.56 8.79
CA LEU A 49 5.40 -2.10 8.54
C LEU A 49 4.61 -1.92 9.86
N GLN A 50 4.69 -2.87 10.78
CA GLN A 50 4.04 -2.75 12.09
C GLN A 50 4.49 -1.53 12.91
N LEU A 51 5.73 -1.07 12.74
CA LEU A 51 6.28 0.11 13.41
C LEU A 51 5.99 1.41 12.65
N SER A 52 5.43 1.30 11.45
CA SER A 52 5.14 2.46 10.59
C SER A 52 3.74 3.00 10.88
N ASP A 53 3.60 4.31 10.77
CA ASP A 53 2.30 4.96 10.90
C ASP A 53 1.55 5.00 9.59
N VAL A 54 2.27 5.13 8.46
CA VAL A 54 1.71 5.24 7.11
C VAL A 54 2.64 4.52 6.14
N PHE A 55 2.08 3.80 5.19
CA PHE A 55 2.81 3.23 4.05
C PHE A 55 2.53 4.05 2.79
N LEU A 56 3.60 4.42 2.07
CA LEU A 56 3.52 5.17 0.80
C LEU A 56 3.77 4.23 -0.36
N LEU A 57 2.84 4.20 -1.32
CA LEU A 57 2.93 3.41 -2.55
C LEU A 57 2.69 4.30 -3.79
N PRO A 58 3.68 5.11 -4.22
CA PRO A 58 3.55 6.03 -5.35
C PRO A 58 3.77 5.33 -6.71
N SER A 59 3.19 4.17 -6.92
CA SER A 59 3.36 3.39 -8.15
C SER A 59 2.72 4.08 -9.35
N GLU A 60 3.40 4.09 -10.49
CA GLU A 60 2.82 4.51 -11.76
C GLU A 60 2.01 3.36 -12.41
N GLN A 61 2.45 2.12 -12.16
CA GLN A 61 1.78 0.91 -12.63
C GLN A 61 1.76 -0.10 -11.49
N GLU A 62 0.58 -0.66 -11.23
CA GLU A 62 0.38 -1.68 -10.21
C GLU A 62 -0.72 -2.63 -10.67
N SER A 63 -0.46 -3.93 -10.69
CA SER A 63 -1.45 -4.90 -11.13
C SER A 63 -2.54 -5.15 -10.09
N PHE A 64 -2.17 -5.25 -8.82
CA PHE A 64 -3.13 -5.56 -7.74
C PHE A 64 -2.87 -4.77 -6.44
N GLY A 65 -1.61 -4.57 -6.04
CA GLY A 65 -1.27 -3.87 -4.81
C GLY A 65 -0.94 -4.79 -3.63
N LEU A 66 -0.22 -5.88 -3.87
CA LEU A 66 0.20 -6.80 -2.79
C LEU A 66 0.96 -6.08 -1.68
N ALA A 67 1.84 -5.13 -2.01
CA ALA A 67 2.56 -4.34 -1.02
C ALA A 67 1.62 -3.49 -0.14
N ALA A 68 0.52 -2.99 -0.72
CA ALA A 68 -0.52 -2.30 0.04
C ALA A 68 -1.22 -3.27 1.00
N LEU A 69 -1.59 -4.47 0.55
CA LEU A 69 -2.21 -5.50 1.40
C LEU A 69 -1.30 -5.94 2.54
N GLU A 70 -0.01 -6.11 2.30
CA GLU A 70 0.99 -6.44 3.32
C GLU A 70 1.06 -5.34 4.40
N ALA A 71 1.08 -4.06 3.99
CA ALA A 71 1.04 -2.95 4.91
C ALA A 71 -0.26 -2.92 5.73
N MET A 72 -1.40 -3.07 5.08
CA MET A 72 -2.72 -3.11 5.73
C MET A 72 -2.84 -4.30 6.69
N ALA A 73 -2.31 -5.46 6.33
CA ALA A 73 -2.23 -6.64 7.20
C ALA A 73 -1.38 -6.38 8.45
N ALA A 74 -0.41 -5.49 8.37
CA ALA A 74 0.42 -5.04 9.50
C ALA A 74 -0.21 -3.87 10.29
N ASN A 75 -1.47 -3.53 10.10
CA ASN A 75 -2.20 -2.38 10.65
C ASN A 75 -1.65 -1.01 10.18
N THR A 76 -1.11 -0.93 8.97
CA THR A 76 -0.54 0.31 8.44
C THR A 76 -1.41 0.83 7.31
N PRO A 77 -2.09 1.98 7.45
CA PRO A 77 -2.89 2.58 6.40
C PRO A 77 -2.01 3.02 5.23
N VAL A 78 -2.58 3.01 4.03
CA VAL A 78 -1.84 3.20 2.79
C VAL A 78 -2.21 4.52 2.14
N ILE A 79 -1.19 5.29 1.74
CA ILE A 79 -1.36 6.40 0.79
C ILE A 79 -0.72 5.96 -0.52
N SER A 80 -1.53 5.81 -1.55
CA SER A 80 -1.09 5.25 -2.83
C SER A 80 -1.49 6.09 -4.02
N SER A 81 -0.89 5.80 -5.16
CA SER A 81 -1.42 6.25 -6.44
C SER A 81 -2.74 5.53 -6.75
N ASN A 82 -3.62 6.20 -7.49
CA ASN A 82 -4.84 5.63 -8.08
C ASN A 82 -4.46 4.89 -9.38
N ALA A 83 -3.77 3.75 -9.24
CA ALA A 83 -3.19 3.00 -10.34
C ALA A 83 -3.63 1.53 -10.33
N GLY A 84 -4.00 0.99 -11.49
CA GLY A 84 -4.33 -0.43 -11.68
C GLY A 84 -5.36 -0.96 -10.67
N GLY A 85 -5.04 -2.06 -10.00
CA GLY A 85 -5.90 -2.71 -9.01
C GLY A 85 -5.85 -2.12 -7.59
N ILE A 86 -5.02 -1.11 -7.34
CA ILE A 86 -4.90 -0.52 -5.99
C ILE A 86 -6.26 -0.05 -5.41
N PRO A 87 -7.17 0.60 -6.18
CA PRO A 87 -8.46 1.04 -5.64
C PRO A 87 -9.39 -0.08 -5.16
N GLU A 88 -9.16 -1.31 -5.58
CA GLU A 88 -9.90 -2.49 -5.07
C GLU A 88 -9.47 -2.86 -3.65
N VAL A 89 -8.23 -2.55 -3.32
CA VAL A 89 -7.58 -2.89 -2.05
C VAL A 89 -7.64 -1.72 -1.08
N ASN A 90 -7.20 -0.54 -1.52
CA ASN A 90 -7.10 0.67 -0.71
C ASN A 90 -8.32 1.58 -0.95
N ILE A 91 -9.22 1.65 0.02
CA ILE A 91 -10.47 2.40 -0.08
C ILE A 91 -10.28 3.83 0.38
N GLN A 92 -10.55 4.78 -0.53
CA GLN A 92 -10.40 6.22 -0.31
C GLN A 92 -11.11 6.70 0.95
N GLY A 93 -10.35 7.27 1.89
CA GLY A 93 -10.86 7.84 3.13
C GLY A 93 -11.27 6.83 4.21
N GLU A 94 -11.20 5.52 3.93
CA GLU A 94 -11.54 4.45 4.88
C GLU A 94 -10.30 3.69 5.34
N THR A 95 -9.51 3.16 4.42
CA THR A 95 -8.32 2.35 4.73
C THR A 95 -7.02 3.10 4.47
N GLY A 96 -7.10 4.24 3.82
CA GLY A 96 -6.02 5.11 3.43
C GLY A 96 -6.49 6.19 2.48
N PHE A 97 -5.60 6.66 1.62
CA PHE A 97 -5.91 7.67 0.62
C PHE A 97 -5.33 7.31 -0.75
N LEU A 98 -6.04 7.72 -1.80
CA LEU A 98 -5.64 7.59 -3.19
C LEU A 98 -5.34 8.98 -3.77
N ALA A 99 -4.23 9.11 -4.47
CA ALA A 99 -3.86 10.32 -5.21
C ALA A 99 -3.67 9.97 -6.68
N GLU A 100 -3.88 10.92 -7.56
CA GLU A 100 -3.53 10.74 -8.97
C GLU A 100 -2.04 10.44 -9.14
N ILE A 101 -1.68 9.67 -10.16
CA ILE A 101 -0.30 9.28 -10.43
C ILE A 101 0.56 10.55 -10.55
N GLY A 102 1.67 10.58 -9.81
CA GLY A 102 2.58 11.73 -9.78
C GLY A 102 2.12 12.93 -8.97
N ASN A 103 0.94 12.90 -8.35
CA ASN A 103 0.46 14.00 -7.52
C ASN A 103 1.09 13.98 -6.11
N VAL A 104 2.35 14.42 -6.05
CA VAL A 104 3.15 14.48 -4.81
C VAL A 104 2.51 15.41 -3.78
N GLU A 105 1.84 16.47 -4.21
CA GLU A 105 1.19 17.42 -3.31
C GLU A 105 0.01 16.76 -2.57
N ALA A 106 -0.87 16.08 -3.27
CA ALA A 106 -1.98 15.35 -2.66
C ALA A 106 -1.48 14.28 -1.69
N MET A 107 -0.48 13.47 -2.07
CA MET A 107 0.13 12.48 -1.19
C MET A 107 0.72 13.12 0.07
N SER A 108 1.43 14.24 -0.07
CA SER A 108 1.99 14.97 1.07
C SER A 108 0.90 15.48 2.01
N ASN A 109 -0.19 16.01 1.47
CA ASN A 109 -1.32 16.52 2.25
C ASN A 109 -2.04 15.39 3.00
N TYR A 110 -2.20 14.22 2.38
CA TYR A 110 -2.76 13.03 3.05
C TYR A 110 -1.85 12.52 4.17
N CYS A 111 -0.52 12.50 3.97
CA CYS A 111 0.43 12.18 5.04
C CYS A 111 0.28 13.14 6.22
N ILE A 112 0.26 14.45 5.96
CA ILE A 112 0.10 15.46 7.00
C ILE A 112 -1.22 15.25 7.74
N LYS A 113 -2.32 15.04 7.00
CA LYS A 113 -3.65 14.80 7.57
C LYS A 113 -3.67 13.62 8.52
N LEU A 114 -3.07 12.48 8.14
CA LEU A 114 -3.01 11.28 8.98
C LEU A 114 -2.10 11.49 10.19
N LEU A 115 -0.88 11.96 9.96
CA LEU A 115 0.13 12.09 11.01
C LEU A 115 -0.17 13.22 12.00
N SER A 116 -1.08 14.13 11.67
CA SER A 116 -1.54 15.22 12.57
C SER A 116 -2.84 14.91 13.28
N ASN A 117 -3.45 13.74 13.06
CA ASN A 117 -4.73 13.36 13.67
C ASN A 117 -4.67 11.91 14.17
N GLU A 118 -4.36 11.75 15.44
CA GLU A 118 -4.19 10.44 16.07
C GLU A 118 -5.46 9.58 16.03
N GLU A 119 -6.63 10.19 16.18
CA GLU A 119 -7.92 9.48 16.15
C GLU A 119 -8.20 8.93 14.73
N LEU A 120 -8.03 9.76 13.70
CA LEU A 120 -8.16 9.34 12.30
C LEU A 120 -7.17 8.24 11.95
N LEU A 121 -5.91 8.39 12.38
CA LEU A 121 -4.87 7.40 12.15
C LEU A 121 -5.22 6.06 12.81
N ALA A 122 -5.64 6.08 14.07
CA ALA A 122 -6.04 4.88 14.79
C ALA A 122 -7.23 4.17 14.12
N GLN A 123 -8.23 4.92 13.70
CA GLN A 123 -9.38 4.36 13.00
C GLN A 123 -8.98 3.75 11.64
N MET A 124 -8.14 4.44 10.85
CA MET A 124 -7.66 3.91 9.58
C MET A 124 -6.77 2.67 9.75
N LYS A 125 -5.97 2.58 10.80
CA LYS A 125 -5.20 1.38 11.14
C LYS A 125 -6.12 0.16 11.32
N ILE A 126 -7.22 0.33 12.03
CA ILE A 126 -8.23 -0.73 12.24
C ILE A 126 -8.89 -1.12 10.92
N ASN A 127 -9.34 -0.13 10.15
CA ASN A 127 -10.03 -0.35 8.88
C ASN A 127 -9.12 -1.04 7.85
N ALA A 128 -7.86 -0.61 7.77
CA ALA A 128 -6.85 -1.23 6.90
C ALA A 128 -6.70 -2.72 7.21
N LYS A 129 -6.57 -3.08 8.48
CA LYS A 129 -6.49 -4.48 8.90
C LYS A 129 -7.72 -5.28 8.51
N GLN A 130 -8.91 -4.72 8.75
CA GLN A 130 -10.18 -5.39 8.41
C GLN A 130 -10.32 -5.60 6.91
N GLN A 131 -9.89 -4.64 6.11
CA GLN A 131 -9.89 -4.77 4.65
C GLN A 131 -8.91 -5.87 4.20
N ALA A 132 -7.68 -5.89 4.73
CA ALA A 132 -6.71 -6.93 4.38
C ALA A 132 -7.21 -8.34 4.68
N ILE A 133 -7.96 -8.55 5.76
CA ILE A 133 -8.55 -9.85 6.13
C ILE A 133 -9.51 -10.35 5.03
N LYS A 134 -10.18 -9.49 4.28
CA LYS A 134 -11.08 -9.91 3.19
C LYS A 134 -10.32 -10.63 2.07
N PHE A 135 -9.05 -10.30 1.89
CA PHE A 135 -8.15 -10.90 0.91
C PHE A 135 -7.31 -12.08 1.46
N ASP A 136 -7.57 -12.52 2.69
CA ASP A 136 -6.95 -13.72 3.25
C ASP A 136 -7.30 -14.94 2.39
N LEU A 137 -6.33 -15.83 2.16
CA LEU A 137 -6.48 -17.01 1.32
C LEU A 137 -7.71 -17.85 1.70
N LYS A 138 -8.00 -17.99 2.99
CA LYS A 138 -9.19 -18.72 3.48
C LYS A 138 -10.52 -18.11 3.03
N ASN A 139 -10.56 -16.81 2.72
CA ASN A 139 -11.74 -16.11 2.23
C ASN A 139 -11.81 -16.11 0.70
N VAL A 140 -10.66 -16.05 0.04
CA VAL A 140 -10.56 -15.95 -1.42
C VAL A 140 -10.62 -17.31 -2.09
N LEU A 141 -9.99 -18.34 -1.51
CA LEU A 141 -9.93 -19.68 -2.10
C LEU A 141 -11.31 -20.31 -2.39
N PRO A 142 -12.30 -20.26 -1.47
CA PRO A 142 -13.62 -20.80 -1.75
C PRO A 142 -14.33 -20.16 -2.95
N VAL A 143 -14.09 -18.87 -3.19
CA VAL A 143 -14.65 -18.14 -4.33
C VAL A 143 -14.09 -18.67 -5.65
N TYR A 144 -12.78 -18.93 -5.71
CA TYR A 144 -12.14 -19.53 -6.88
C TYR A 144 -12.61 -20.97 -7.10
N GLU A 145 -12.71 -21.78 -6.04
CA GLU A 145 -13.21 -23.15 -6.13
C GLU A 145 -14.63 -23.20 -6.68
N GLU A 146 -15.51 -22.33 -6.23
CA GLU A 146 -16.89 -22.25 -6.73
C GLU A 146 -16.95 -21.78 -8.19
N MET A 147 -16.13 -20.80 -8.56
CA MET A 147 -16.02 -20.36 -9.95
C MET A 147 -15.58 -21.52 -10.87
N TYR A 148 -14.60 -22.32 -10.46
CA TYR A 148 -14.16 -23.47 -11.24
C TYR A 148 -15.27 -24.54 -11.36
N LYS A 149 -15.96 -24.87 -10.27
CA LYS A 149 -17.08 -25.84 -10.28
C LYS A 149 -18.17 -25.40 -11.25
N THR A 150 -18.64 -24.17 -11.10
CA THR A 150 -19.68 -23.58 -11.96
C THR A 150 -19.26 -23.58 -13.44
N THR A 151 -18.00 -23.24 -13.71
CA THR A 151 -17.48 -23.21 -15.08
C THR A 151 -17.48 -24.61 -15.71
N ILE A 152 -17.03 -25.63 -14.96
CA ILE A 152 -17.00 -27.03 -15.40
C ILE A 152 -18.42 -27.56 -15.65
N GLU A 153 -19.36 -27.27 -14.75
CA GLU A 153 -20.77 -27.69 -14.88
C GLU A 153 -21.44 -27.08 -16.09
N ASN A 154 -21.24 -25.78 -16.32
CA ASN A 154 -21.75 -25.07 -17.49
C ASN A 154 -21.17 -25.60 -18.81
N PHE A 155 -19.89 -26.01 -18.80
CA PHE A 155 -19.25 -26.62 -19.96
C PHE A 155 -19.81 -28.03 -20.26
N LYS A 156 -19.96 -28.88 -19.23
CA LYS A 156 -20.57 -30.20 -19.37
C LYS A 156 -22.01 -30.12 -19.88
N GLY A 157 -22.80 -29.18 -19.36
CA GLY A 157 -24.19 -28.95 -19.80
C GLY A 157 -24.33 -28.50 -21.26
N LYS A 158 -23.29 -27.92 -21.86
CA LYS A 158 -23.23 -27.59 -23.28
C LYS A 158 -22.91 -28.80 -24.17
N LEU A 159 -22.07 -29.72 -23.68
CA LEU A 159 -21.69 -30.95 -24.41
C LEU A 159 -22.83 -31.98 -24.49
N THR A 160 -23.77 -31.97 -23.53
CA THR A 160 -24.93 -32.90 -23.51
C THR A 160 -26.13 -32.39 -24.35
N LYS A 161 -26.05 -31.23 -24.97
CA LYS A 161 -27.08 -30.64 -25.83
C LYS A 161 -26.77 -30.72 -27.33
N VAL A 162 -25.73 -31.46 -27.70
CA VAL A 162 -25.37 -31.87 -29.07
C VAL A 162 -25.67 -33.37 -29.21
#